data_5d713d45f6030d911b35363462f322c6
#
_entry.id   5d713d45f6030d911b35363462f322c6
#
_cell.length_a   1.000
_cell.length_b   1.000
_cell.length_c   1.000
_cell.angle_alpha   90.00
_cell.angle_beta   90.00
_cell.angle_gamma   90.00
#
_symmetry.space_group_name_H-M   'P 1'
#
loop_
_entity.id
_entity.type
_entity.pdbx_description
1 polymer ?
#
loop_
_entity_poly.entity_id
_entity_poly.type
_entity_poly.pdbx_seq_one_letter_code
_entity_poly.pdbx_strand_id
1 'polypeptide(L)'
;WRADPELHLFQGRYWIYPTFSAPYEEQTFFEAFSSDDLTNWRNEGRILDFRDVPWSTNRAAWAPTVAEKGGRYFIYFSAGDGAGLGVAVSDHPGGPFVDALGEPLVKEYHHGAQPIDAHAFVDDDGQAYLYWGGWKHAVMAKLGEDMVSLEGPIIEITPEHYVEGPFMLKHKGRYLFMWSEGGWTDSSYAVAYAISDSPYGPFLREGRILENNPLVGLGAGHHSVLKLPGSDQHIICYHRRPLEETSAHHRVTCLDLMHFDEGGKILPVQLTHEGVPAWSATPDAAE
;
A
#
# COMPACT_ATOMS: atom_id res chain seq x y z
N TRP A 1 -7.93 -2.56 15.32
CA TRP A 1 -7.66 -1.46 14.41
C TRP A 1 -6.61 -1.87 13.38
N ARG A 2 -6.80 -1.47 12.13
CA ARG A 2 -5.90 -1.79 11.02
C ARG A 2 -5.83 -0.58 10.09
N ALA A 3 -4.60 -0.19 9.74
CA ALA A 3 -4.32 0.97 8.89
C ALA A 3 -3.42 0.60 7.72
N ASP A 4 -3.14 1.56 6.84
CA ASP A 4 -2.18 1.46 5.76
C ASP A 4 -2.33 0.14 4.97
N PRO A 5 -3.54 -0.20 4.51
CA PRO A 5 -3.81 -1.52 3.96
C PRO A 5 -3.34 -1.65 2.52
N GLU A 6 -2.74 -2.78 2.19
CA GLU A 6 -2.48 -3.15 0.81
C GLU A 6 -3.30 -4.38 0.40
N LEU A 7 -4.07 -4.24 -0.70
CA LEU A 7 -4.99 -5.24 -1.22
C LEU A 7 -4.41 -5.89 -2.47
N HIS A 8 -4.36 -7.22 -2.49
CA HIS A 8 -3.91 -8.02 -3.62
C HIS A 8 -4.85 -9.18 -3.93
N LEU A 9 -4.69 -9.73 -5.16
CA LEU A 9 -5.27 -11.00 -5.58
C LEU A 9 -4.13 -11.97 -5.86
N PHE A 10 -3.91 -12.94 -4.96
CA PHE A 10 -2.91 -14.00 -5.10
C PHE A 10 -3.56 -15.37 -4.96
N GLN A 11 -3.16 -16.31 -5.80
CA GLN A 11 -3.64 -17.70 -5.77
C GLN A 11 -5.17 -17.83 -5.76
N GLY A 12 -5.88 -16.93 -6.47
CA GLY A 12 -7.34 -16.92 -6.55
C GLY A 12 -8.05 -16.50 -5.25
N ARG A 13 -7.37 -15.78 -4.37
CA ARG A 13 -7.92 -15.19 -3.13
C ARG A 13 -7.49 -13.73 -2.99
N TYR A 14 -8.35 -12.93 -2.39
CA TYR A 14 -8.00 -11.57 -1.96
C TYR A 14 -7.21 -11.60 -0.68
N TRP A 15 -6.22 -10.72 -0.59
CA TRP A 15 -5.34 -10.58 0.57
C TRP A 15 -5.21 -9.13 0.97
N ILE A 16 -5.31 -8.83 2.26
CA ILE A 16 -5.01 -7.52 2.82
C ILE A 16 -3.86 -7.66 3.82
N TYR A 17 -2.88 -6.78 3.66
CA TYR A 17 -1.71 -6.66 4.54
C TYR A 17 -1.73 -5.27 5.19
N PRO A 18 -2.22 -5.14 6.42
CA PRO A 18 -2.31 -3.85 7.09
C PRO A 18 -1.23 -3.64 8.15
N THR A 19 -1.06 -2.38 8.54
CA THR A 19 -0.45 -2.02 9.82
C THR A 19 -1.38 -2.36 10.99
N PHE A 20 -0.87 -2.97 12.05
CA PHE A 20 -1.58 -3.02 13.34
C PHE A 20 -1.64 -1.61 13.94
N SER A 21 -2.81 -0.96 13.89
CA SER A 21 -2.98 0.45 14.25
C SER A 21 -3.13 0.61 15.77
N ALA A 22 -2.01 0.78 16.45
CA ALA A 22 -1.83 0.86 17.89
C ALA A 22 -0.69 1.85 18.21
N PRO A 23 -0.37 2.15 19.47
CA PRO A 23 0.88 2.85 19.82
C PRO A 23 2.11 2.16 19.22
N TYR A 24 3.11 2.93 18.82
CA TYR A 24 4.26 2.44 18.05
C TYR A 24 5.01 1.27 18.69
N GLU A 25 5.04 1.21 20.02
CA GLU A 25 5.71 0.15 20.79
C GLU A 25 4.97 -1.20 20.73
N GLU A 26 3.69 -1.17 20.35
CA GLU A 26 2.87 -2.37 20.18
C GLU A 26 2.88 -2.89 18.75
N GLN A 27 3.31 -2.07 17.79
CA GLN A 27 3.39 -2.40 16.37
C GLN A 27 4.67 -3.19 16.08
N THR A 28 4.66 -4.46 16.42
CA THR A 28 5.83 -5.36 16.41
C THR A 28 5.69 -6.53 15.46
N PHE A 29 4.65 -6.54 14.63
CA PHE A 29 4.35 -7.65 13.72
C PHE A 29 3.45 -7.22 12.57
N PHE A 30 3.40 -8.04 11.54
CA PHE A 30 2.38 -7.97 10.50
C PHE A 30 1.47 -9.19 10.55
N GLU A 31 0.21 -8.96 10.20
CA GLU A 31 -0.81 -9.98 9.98
C GLU A 31 -1.30 -9.92 8.53
N ALA A 32 -1.88 -11.00 8.05
CA ALA A 32 -2.60 -11.02 6.78
C ALA A 32 -4.06 -11.39 6.98
N PHE A 33 -4.89 -10.87 6.12
CA PHE A 33 -6.30 -11.24 6.02
C PHE A 33 -6.58 -11.75 4.62
N SER A 34 -7.39 -12.81 4.49
CA SER A 34 -7.77 -13.35 3.21
C SER A 34 -9.28 -13.43 3.05
N SER A 35 -9.75 -13.34 1.80
CA SER A 35 -11.16 -13.47 1.45
C SER A 35 -11.32 -14.12 0.08
N ASP A 36 -12.39 -14.86 -0.13
CA ASP A 36 -12.77 -15.39 -1.43
C ASP A 36 -13.73 -14.43 -2.17
N ASP A 37 -14.29 -13.42 -1.46
CA ASP A 37 -15.40 -12.60 -1.97
C ASP A 37 -15.39 -11.12 -1.58
N LEU A 38 -14.30 -10.59 -0.96
CA LEU A 38 -14.14 -9.22 -0.47
C LEU A 38 -15.00 -8.83 0.73
N THR A 39 -15.95 -9.66 1.14
CA THR A 39 -16.89 -9.36 2.24
C THR A 39 -16.66 -10.24 3.46
N ASN A 40 -16.26 -11.47 3.26
CA ASN A 40 -15.98 -12.44 4.32
C ASN A 40 -14.47 -12.61 4.50
N TRP A 41 -13.91 -11.93 5.51
CA TRP A 41 -12.47 -11.90 5.77
C TRP A 41 -12.07 -12.84 6.88
N ARG A 42 -10.99 -13.60 6.66
CA ARG A 42 -10.35 -14.45 7.65
C ARG A 42 -9.00 -13.86 8.04
N ASN A 43 -8.74 -13.75 9.34
CA ASN A 43 -7.40 -13.43 9.84
C ASN A 43 -6.53 -14.70 9.75
N GLU A 44 -5.45 -14.62 8.99
CA GLU A 44 -4.48 -15.72 8.81
C GLU A 44 -3.43 -15.75 9.92
N GLY A 45 -3.45 -14.80 10.84
CA GLY A 45 -2.50 -14.66 11.92
C GLY A 45 -1.25 -13.86 11.54
N ARG A 46 -0.25 -13.94 12.39
CA ARG A 46 1.02 -13.23 12.19
C ARG A 46 1.82 -13.86 11.07
N ILE A 47 2.23 -13.04 10.12
CA ILE A 47 3.01 -13.44 8.95
C ILE A 47 4.49 -13.05 9.04
N LEU A 48 4.81 -12.02 9.85
CA LEU A 48 6.18 -11.58 10.18
C LEU A 48 6.18 -10.98 11.58
N ASP A 49 7.09 -11.42 12.44
CA ASP A 49 7.26 -10.87 13.79
C ASP A 49 8.63 -10.16 13.88
N PHE A 50 8.67 -8.95 14.43
CA PHE A 50 9.90 -8.15 14.50
C PHE A 50 10.94 -8.71 15.49
N ARG A 51 10.56 -9.66 16.33
CA ARG A 51 11.55 -10.45 17.11
C ARG A 51 12.50 -11.26 16.21
N ASP A 52 12.03 -11.59 15.00
CA ASP A 52 12.81 -12.30 13.98
C ASP A 52 13.52 -11.35 12.99
N VAL A 53 13.40 -10.02 13.22
CA VAL A 53 14.02 -8.94 12.42
C VAL A 53 14.87 -8.03 13.33
N PRO A 54 16.09 -8.44 13.72
CA PRO A 54 16.86 -7.80 14.80
C PRO A 54 17.15 -6.31 14.60
N TRP A 55 17.29 -5.86 13.36
CA TRP A 55 17.55 -4.46 13.02
C TRP A 55 16.31 -3.55 13.16
N SER A 56 15.09 -4.12 13.24
CA SER A 56 13.82 -3.38 13.25
C SER A 56 13.57 -2.55 14.50
N THR A 57 14.41 -2.69 15.55
CA THR A 57 14.19 -2.12 16.88
C THR A 57 12.92 -2.62 17.59
N ASN A 58 12.25 -3.63 17.04
CA ASN A 58 11.04 -4.28 17.56
C ASN A 58 9.89 -3.31 17.85
N ARG A 59 9.66 -2.32 16.96
CA ARG A 59 8.58 -1.33 17.03
C ARG A 59 8.28 -0.76 15.65
N ALA A 60 7.14 -0.08 15.55
CA ALA A 60 6.73 0.66 14.34
C ALA A 60 6.79 -0.18 13.07
N ALA A 61 6.15 -1.35 13.09
CA ALA A 61 5.90 -2.18 11.92
C ALA A 61 4.79 -1.52 11.09
N TRP A 62 5.17 -0.79 10.01
CA TRP A 62 4.25 0.04 9.25
C TRP A 62 4.20 -0.30 7.78
N ALA A 63 3.00 -0.04 7.20
CA ALA A 63 2.74 0.05 5.77
C ALA A 63 3.42 -1.03 4.94
N PRO A 64 3.04 -2.30 5.13
CA PRO A 64 3.59 -3.38 4.34
C PRO A 64 3.01 -3.38 2.94
N THR A 65 3.85 -3.66 1.93
CA THR A 65 3.46 -3.96 0.55
C THR A 65 3.95 -5.34 0.17
N VAL A 66 3.21 -6.06 -0.66
CA VAL A 66 3.59 -7.42 -1.09
C VAL A 66 3.63 -7.50 -2.61
N ALA A 67 4.73 -7.98 -3.16
CA ALA A 67 4.85 -8.34 -4.57
C ALA A 67 5.04 -9.85 -4.75
N GLU A 68 4.50 -10.38 -5.84
CA GLU A 68 4.76 -11.76 -6.27
C GLU A 68 5.72 -11.74 -7.46
N LYS A 69 6.72 -12.58 -7.44
CA LYS A 69 7.59 -12.86 -8.59
C LYS A 69 8.11 -14.28 -8.55
N GLY A 70 7.89 -14.99 -9.64
CA GLY A 70 8.40 -16.36 -9.78
C GLY A 70 7.82 -17.36 -8.78
N GLY A 71 6.60 -17.17 -8.34
CA GLY A 71 5.92 -18.02 -7.35
C GLY A 71 6.34 -17.77 -5.92
N ARG A 72 7.12 -16.72 -5.66
CA ARG A 72 7.51 -16.27 -4.31
C ARG A 72 6.91 -14.92 -4.00
N TYR A 73 6.71 -14.64 -2.71
CA TYR A 73 6.10 -13.43 -2.19
C TYR A 73 7.15 -12.65 -1.41
N PHE A 74 7.23 -11.36 -1.68
CA PHE A 74 8.18 -10.42 -1.09
C PHE A 74 7.39 -9.33 -0.38
N ILE A 75 7.49 -9.26 0.95
CA ILE A 75 6.89 -8.19 1.73
C ILE A 75 7.96 -7.13 2.01
N TYR A 76 7.68 -5.88 1.61
CA TYR A 76 8.49 -4.72 1.98
C TYR A 76 7.78 -3.97 3.09
N PHE A 77 8.51 -3.49 4.06
CA PHE A 77 7.92 -2.91 5.26
C PHE A 77 8.82 -1.85 5.90
N SER A 78 8.18 -0.89 6.58
CA SER A 78 8.86 0.10 7.40
C SER A 78 9.09 -0.45 8.80
N ALA A 79 10.21 -0.08 9.43
CA ALA A 79 10.53 -0.48 10.79
C ALA A 79 11.14 0.66 11.61
N GLY A 80 10.87 0.64 12.92
CA GLY A 80 11.57 1.42 13.93
C GLY A 80 11.39 2.93 13.84
N ASP A 81 10.38 3.43 13.11
CA ASP A 81 10.17 4.88 12.89
C ASP A 81 11.40 5.53 12.24
N GLY A 82 11.81 4.98 11.10
CA GLY A 82 12.98 5.42 10.35
C GLY A 82 14.25 4.58 10.57
N ALA A 83 14.15 3.40 11.19
CA ALA A 83 15.27 2.46 11.22
C ALA A 83 15.58 1.89 9.83
N GLY A 84 14.60 1.85 8.94
CA GLY A 84 14.75 1.50 7.56
C GLY A 84 13.54 0.80 6.95
N LEU A 85 13.65 0.53 5.63
CA LEU A 85 12.78 -0.37 4.91
C LEU A 85 13.43 -1.76 4.85
N GLY A 86 12.66 -2.79 5.21
CA GLY A 86 13.07 -4.18 5.08
C GLY A 86 12.41 -4.89 3.93
N VAL A 87 12.93 -6.07 3.60
CA VAL A 87 12.29 -7.03 2.72
C VAL A 87 12.36 -8.42 3.34
N ALA A 88 11.23 -9.11 3.39
CA ALA A 88 11.17 -10.50 3.81
C ALA A 88 10.46 -11.34 2.74
N VAL A 89 10.71 -12.63 2.75
CA VAL A 89 10.28 -13.53 1.66
C VAL A 89 9.53 -14.74 2.18
N SER A 90 8.55 -15.21 1.40
CA SER A 90 7.78 -16.43 1.66
C SER A 90 7.44 -17.15 0.37
N ASP A 91 7.16 -18.45 0.44
CA ASP A 91 6.60 -19.25 -0.66
C ASP A 91 5.05 -19.24 -0.66
N HIS A 92 4.44 -18.56 0.33
CA HIS A 92 2.99 -18.46 0.44
C HIS A 92 2.57 -17.02 0.79
N PRO A 93 1.47 -16.46 0.20
CA PRO A 93 1.03 -15.10 0.48
C PRO A 93 0.64 -14.85 1.94
N GLY A 94 0.19 -15.89 2.66
CA GLY A 94 -0.09 -15.85 4.11
C GLY A 94 1.14 -16.09 4.99
N GLY A 95 2.35 -16.08 4.45
CA GLY A 95 3.58 -16.31 5.20
C GLY A 95 3.81 -17.78 5.62
N PRO A 96 4.67 -18.03 6.62
CA PRO A 96 5.49 -17.02 7.31
C PRO A 96 6.53 -16.38 6.38
N PHE A 97 6.76 -15.08 6.57
CA PHE A 97 7.83 -14.38 5.89
C PHE A 97 9.11 -14.40 6.73
N VAL A 98 10.25 -14.49 6.07
CA VAL A 98 11.57 -14.50 6.71
C VAL A 98 12.37 -13.31 6.18
N ASP A 99 12.97 -12.53 7.08
CA ASP A 99 13.86 -11.42 6.73
C ASP A 99 14.94 -11.90 5.75
N ALA A 100 14.99 -11.26 4.58
CA ALA A 100 15.82 -11.73 3.47
C ALA A 100 17.31 -11.33 3.62
N LEU A 101 17.59 -10.24 4.33
CA LEU A 101 18.91 -9.61 4.32
C LEU A 101 19.59 -9.60 5.71
N GLY A 102 18.84 -9.63 6.80
CA GLY A 102 19.35 -9.42 8.15
C GLY A 102 19.76 -7.97 8.44
N GLU A 103 19.49 -7.07 7.50
CA GLU A 103 19.70 -5.63 7.57
C GLU A 103 18.65 -4.91 6.71
N PRO A 104 18.44 -3.59 6.86
CA PRO A 104 17.51 -2.86 6.00
C PRO A 104 17.92 -2.89 4.53
N LEU A 105 16.96 -3.08 3.62
CA LEU A 105 17.13 -2.85 2.17
C LEU A 105 17.44 -1.37 1.89
N VAL A 106 16.75 -0.47 2.62
CA VAL A 106 16.99 0.99 2.57
C VAL A 106 17.11 1.51 4.00
N LYS A 107 18.27 2.07 4.32
CA LYS A 107 18.55 2.65 5.65
C LYS A 107 18.61 4.18 5.62
N GLU A 108 19.19 4.71 4.54
CA GLU A 108 19.49 6.13 4.43
C GLU A 108 18.29 6.96 4.00
N TYR A 109 18.28 8.23 4.38
CA TYR A 109 17.28 9.23 3.95
C TYR A 109 17.70 9.81 2.59
N HIS A 110 17.35 9.12 1.51
CA HIS A 110 17.68 9.56 0.15
C HIS A 110 16.82 10.77 -0.23
N HIS A 111 17.47 11.85 -0.68
CA HIS A 111 16.80 13.10 -1.08
C HIS A 111 15.86 13.68 0.01
N GLY A 112 16.10 13.36 1.28
CA GLY A 112 15.25 13.78 2.40
C GLY A 112 14.06 12.88 2.70
N ALA A 113 13.81 11.86 1.87
CA ALA A 113 12.72 10.90 2.08
C ALA A 113 13.02 10.00 3.27
N GLN A 114 12.14 9.98 4.26
CA GLN A 114 12.17 8.99 5.32
C GLN A 114 11.97 7.61 4.72
N PRO A 115 12.74 6.58 5.12
CA PRO A 115 12.60 5.22 4.60
C PRO A 115 11.36 4.53 5.20
N ILE A 116 10.19 4.94 4.77
CA ILE A 116 8.88 4.39 5.14
C ILE A 116 7.98 4.25 3.93
N ASP A 117 6.88 3.53 4.09
CA ASP A 117 5.76 3.44 3.17
C ASP A 117 6.19 2.96 1.78
N ALA A 118 6.83 1.82 1.73
CA ALA A 118 7.22 1.23 0.47
C ALA A 118 6.01 0.76 -0.33
N HIS A 119 6.04 0.94 -1.65
CA HIS A 119 5.16 0.29 -2.61
C HIS A 119 5.98 -0.39 -3.69
N ALA A 120 5.81 -1.70 -3.85
CA ALA A 120 6.44 -2.50 -4.88
C ALA A 120 5.51 -2.65 -6.08
N PHE A 121 5.93 -2.13 -7.22
CA PHE A 121 5.19 -2.20 -8.48
C PHE A 121 5.95 -3.05 -9.49
N VAL A 122 5.29 -4.07 -10.04
CA VAL A 122 5.81 -4.89 -11.14
C VAL A 122 5.11 -4.48 -12.42
N ASP A 123 5.87 -3.97 -13.39
CA ASP A 123 5.34 -3.53 -14.68
C ASP A 123 5.10 -4.71 -15.63
N ASP A 124 4.37 -4.46 -16.74
CA ASP A 124 3.99 -5.47 -17.74
C ASP A 124 5.20 -6.16 -18.42
N ASP A 125 6.37 -5.50 -18.44
CA ASP A 125 7.61 -6.07 -18.96
C ASP A 125 8.38 -6.93 -17.94
N GLY A 126 7.84 -7.03 -16.69
CA GLY A 126 8.45 -7.78 -15.59
C GLY A 126 9.48 -6.99 -14.79
N GLN A 127 9.79 -5.74 -15.16
CA GLN A 127 10.63 -4.89 -14.33
C GLN A 127 9.87 -4.47 -13.07
N ALA A 128 10.48 -4.70 -11.92
CA ALA A 128 9.95 -4.26 -10.65
C ALA A 128 10.58 -2.94 -10.19
N TYR A 129 9.78 -2.12 -9.52
CA TYR A 129 10.16 -0.83 -8.96
C TYR A 129 9.74 -0.76 -7.51
N LEU A 130 10.54 -0.09 -6.69
CA LEU A 130 10.18 0.27 -5.32
C LEU A 130 10.04 1.79 -5.23
N TYR A 131 8.87 2.24 -4.77
CA TYR A 131 8.56 3.63 -4.45
C TYR A 131 8.46 3.74 -2.95
N TRP A 132 9.00 4.81 -2.35
CA TRP A 132 8.88 5.03 -0.91
C TRP A 132 9.06 6.48 -0.54
N GLY A 133 8.73 6.81 0.71
CA GLY A 133 9.12 8.07 1.32
C GLY A 133 8.08 8.68 2.21
N GLY A 134 8.55 9.21 3.32
CA GLY A 134 7.83 10.11 4.20
C GLY A 134 8.45 11.50 4.20
N TRP A 135 7.98 12.33 5.14
CA TRP A 135 8.47 13.70 5.35
C TRP A 135 8.38 14.59 4.11
N LYS A 136 7.37 14.38 3.29
CA LYS A 136 7.07 15.15 2.06
C LYS A 136 8.09 14.95 0.93
N HIS A 137 8.80 13.84 0.93
CA HIS A 137 9.71 13.44 -0.14
C HIS A 137 9.38 12.04 -0.63
N ALA A 138 9.26 11.89 -1.94
CA ALA A 138 9.06 10.62 -2.60
C ALA A 138 10.28 10.28 -3.46
N VAL A 139 10.73 9.04 -3.35
CA VAL A 139 11.82 8.50 -4.16
C VAL A 139 11.43 7.14 -4.73
N MET A 140 12.18 6.71 -5.74
CA MET A 140 12.03 5.41 -6.35
C MET A 140 13.36 4.82 -6.78
N ALA A 141 13.42 3.51 -6.90
CA ALA A 141 14.50 2.77 -7.55
C ALA A 141 13.95 1.55 -8.28
N LYS A 142 14.73 0.98 -9.18
CA LYS A 142 14.46 -0.36 -9.69
C LYS A 142 14.76 -1.39 -8.63
N LEU A 143 13.93 -2.42 -8.56
CA LEU A 143 14.27 -3.66 -7.85
C LEU A 143 15.07 -4.57 -8.77
N GLY A 144 16.06 -5.26 -8.22
CA GLY A 144 16.78 -6.32 -8.89
C GLY A 144 15.87 -7.51 -9.22
N GLU A 145 16.32 -8.37 -10.11
CA GLU A 145 15.61 -9.60 -10.47
C GLU A 145 15.35 -10.50 -9.25
N ASP A 146 16.20 -10.42 -8.23
CA ASP A 146 16.08 -11.15 -6.97
C ASP A 146 15.00 -10.59 -6.04
N MET A 147 14.46 -9.39 -6.32
CA MET A 147 13.48 -8.67 -5.51
C MET A 147 13.96 -8.27 -4.11
N VAL A 148 15.23 -8.45 -3.79
CA VAL A 148 15.82 -8.12 -2.48
C VAL A 148 17.02 -7.17 -2.60
N SER A 149 17.27 -6.63 -3.78
CA SER A 149 18.30 -5.63 -4.05
C SER A 149 17.73 -4.45 -4.84
N LEU A 150 18.38 -3.29 -4.75
CA LEU A 150 18.09 -2.14 -5.60
C LEU A 150 19.09 -2.04 -6.75
N GLU A 151 18.63 -1.66 -7.94
CA GLU A 151 19.43 -1.46 -9.13
C GLU A 151 19.42 0.00 -9.61
N GLY A 152 20.58 0.51 -9.98
CA GLY A 152 20.73 1.87 -10.49
C GLY A 152 20.59 2.95 -9.41
N PRO A 153 20.34 4.20 -9.81
CA PRO A 153 20.24 5.32 -8.89
C PRO A 153 18.87 5.35 -8.20
N ILE A 154 18.84 5.86 -6.96
CA ILE A 154 17.62 6.28 -6.30
C ILE A 154 17.26 7.68 -6.83
N ILE A 155 16.05 7.84 -7.33
CA ILE A 155 15.57 9.04 -8.04
C ILE A 155 14.51 9.72 -7.21
N GLU A 156 14.63 11.04 -7.02
CA GLU A 156 13.56 11.84 -6.42
C GLU A 156 12.44 12.07 -7.43
N ILE A 157 11.20 11.79 -6.98
CA ILE A 157 9.99 11.89 -7.81
C ILE A 157 8.87 12.68 -7.13
N THR A 158 9.18 13.43 -6.11
CA THR A 158 8.23 14.13 -5.24
C THR A 158 7.24 15.01 -6.01
N PRO A 159 5.94 14.68 -6.08
CA PRO A 159 4.94 15.57 -6.64
C PRO A 159 4.51 16.64 -5.65
N GLU A 160 3.76 17.63 -6.16
CA GLU A 160 3.23 18.71 -5.33
C GLU A 160 2.31 18.17 -4.22
N HIS A 161 2.49 18.69 -2.99
CA HIS A 161 1.75 18.32 -1.77
C HIS A 161 1.93 16.87 -1.29
N TYR A 162 2.89 16.13 -1.83
CA TYR A 162 3.23 14.80 -1.33
C TYR A 162 3.56 14.84 0.16
N VAL A 163 3.05 13.86 0.92
CA VAL A 163 3.41 13.65 2.32
C VAL A 163 4.00 12.27 2.53
N GLU A 164 3.29 11.22 2.11
CA GLU A 164 3.65 9.80 2.32
C GLU A 164 2.77 8.85 1.50
N GLY A 165 2.95 7.53 1.67
CA GLY A 165 2.07 6.50 1.14
C GLY A 165 2.00 6.47 -0.39
N PRO A 166 3.14 6.35 -1.11
CA PRO A 166 3.13 6.26 -2.57
C PRO A 166 2.49 4.95 -3.04
N PHE A 167 1.76 5.02 -4.12
CA PHE A 167 1.19 3.87 -4.81
C PHE A 167 1.23 4.08 -6.32
N MET A 168 1.59 3.05 -7.08
CA MET A 168 1.62 3.07 -8.53
C MET A 168 0.58 2.13 -9.11
N LEU A 169 -0.25 2.63 -10.02
CA LEU A 169 -1.20 1.86 -10.80
C LEU A 169 -0.95 2.09 -12.28
N LYS A 170 -0.94 1.03 -13.09
CA LYS A 170 -0.97 1.15 -14.55
C LYS A 170 -2.39 0.98 -15.06
N HIS A 171 -2.90 1.99 -15.77
CA HIS A 171 -4.24 1.97 -16.34
C HIS A 171 -4.22 2.50 -17.79
N LYS A 172 -4.74 1.70 -18.74
CA LYS A 172 -4.77 2.03 -20.18
C LYS A 172 -3.39 2.47 -20.72
N GLY A 173 -2.33 1.79 -20.28
CA GLY A 173 -0.96 2.06 -20.71
C GLY A 173 -0.31 3.30 -20.07
N ARG A 174 -0.99 3.99 -19.15
CA ARG A 174 -0.46 5.13 -18.41
C ARG A 174 -0.18 4.78 -16.96
N TYR A 175 0.75 5.49 -16.35
CA TYR A 175 1.14 5.33 -14.95
C TYR A 175 0.42 6.37 -14.11
N LEU A 176 -0.35 5.90 -13.14
CA LEU A 176 -1.06 6.73 -12.16
C LEU A 176 -0.32 6.60 -10.84
N PHE A 177 0.45 7.63 -10.53
CA PHE A 177 1.14 7.74 -9.24
C PHE A 177 0.20 8.40 -8.23
N MET A 178 -0.05 7.73 -7.13
CA MET A 178 -0.99 8.13 -6.09
C MET A 178 -0.25 8.26 -4.76
N TRP A 179 -0.70 9.16 -3.90
CA TRP A 179 -0.05 9.40 -2.58
C TRP A 179 -1.01 10.03 -1.58
N SER A 180 -0.60 10.04 -0.31
CA SER A 180 -1.33 10.74 0.74
C SER A 180 -0.84 12.17 0.91
N GLU A 181 -1.80 13.10 1.05
CA GLU A 181 -1.62 14.51 1.41
C GLU A 181 -2.17 14.77 2.82
N GLY A 182 -1.72 15.85 3.47
CA GLY A 182 -2.20 16.26 4.79
C GLY A 182 -1.61 15.45 5.94
N GLY A 183 -2.22 15.53 7.11
CA GLY A 183 -1.77 14.84 8.32
C GLY A 183 -2.59 13.60 8.64
N TRP A 184 -1.96 12.45 8.81
CA TRP A 184 -2.66 11.20 9.12
C TRP A 184 -3.43 11.23 10.45
N THR A 185 -3.13 12.21 11.32
CA THR A 185 -3.78 12.35 12.63
C THR A 185 -5.05 13.20 12.61
N ASP A 186 -5.35 13.88 11.49
CA ASP A 186 -6.46 14.82 11.41
C ASP A 186 -7.29 14.68 10.13
N SER A 187 -8.23 15.59 9.90
CA SER A 187 -9.14 15.56 8.78
C SER A 187 -8.57 16.14 7.48
N SER A 188 -7.30 16.56 7.45
CA SER A 188 -6.66 17.01 6.22
C SER A 188 -6.12 15.85 5.37
N TYR A 189 -6.03 14.66 5.95
CA TYR A 189 -5.53 13.47 5.26
C TYR A 189 -6.42 13.10 4.08
N ALA A 190 -5.82 12.89 2.93
CA ALA A 190 -6.52 12.67 1.68
C ALA A 190 -5.60 11.93 0.70
N VAL A 191 -6.15 11.35 -0.37
CA VAL A 191 -5.37 10.77 -1.47
C VAL A 191 -5.45 11.66 -2.69
N ALA A 192 -4.29 11.97 -3.26
CA ALA A 192 -4.14 12.65 -4.53
C ALA A 192 -3.41 11.77 -5.57
N TYR A 193 -3.38 12.21 -6.82
CA TYR A 193 -2.73 11.46 -7.89
C TYR A 193 -2.18 12.34 -8.99
N ALA A 194 -1.32 11.74 -9.81
CA ALA A 194 -0.77 12.27 -11.05
C ALA A 194 -0.83 11.21 -12.15
N ILE A 195 -0.79 11.62 -13.40
CA ILE A 195 -0.72 10.75 -14.58
C ILE A 195 0.59 11.00 -15.31
N SER A 196 1.31 9.92 -15.66
CA SER A 196 2.56 9.99 -16.43
C SER A 196 2.58 8.92 -17.52
N ASP A 197 3.41 9.12 -18.54
CA ASP A 197 3.71 8.12 -19.57
C ASP A 197 4.89 7.23 -19.18
N SER A 198 5.49 7.45 -17.99
CA SER A 198 6.67 6.77 -17.52
C SER A 198 6.56 6.44 -16.02
N PRO A 199 7.07 5.28 -15.55
CA PRO A 199 7.14 4.97 -14.12
C PRO A 199 8.07 5.89 -13.33
N TYR A 200 8.89 6.68 -14.02
CA TYR A 200 9.81 7.67 -13.44
C TYR A 200 9.21 9.09 -13.34
N GLY A 201 7.99 9.29 -13.85
CA GLY A 201 7.40 10.62 -13.96
C GLY A 201 7.81 11.33 -15.28
N PRO A 202 7.68 12.67 -15.37
CA PRO A 202 7.29 13.56 -14.28
C PRO A 202 5.85 13.33 -13.80
N PHE A 203 5.62 13.55 -12.50
CA PHE A 203 4.31 13.38 -11.87
C PHE A 203 3.69 14.75 -11.57
N LEU A 204 2.89 15.24 -12.50
CA LEU A 204 2.15 16.49 -12.37
C LEU A 204 0.81 16.19 -11.70
N ARG A 205 0.58 16.82 -10.54
CA ARG A 205 -0.61 16.60 -9.72
C ARG A 205 -1.89 16.94 -10.48
N GLU A 206 -2.82 16.00 -10.56
CA GLU A 206 -4.16 16.18 -11.15
C GLU A 206 -5.19 16.66 -10.11
N GLY A 207 -5.16 16.11 -8.90
CA GLY A 207 -6.07 16.47 -7.82
C GLY A 207 -6.23 15.39 -6.78
N ARG A 208 -7.13 15.63 -5.82
CA ARG A 208 -7.54 14.66 -4.83
C ARG A 208 -8.65 13.77 -5.36
N ILE A 209 -8.63 12.51 -4.93
CA ILE A 209 -9.61 11.49 -5.31
C ILE A 209 -10.30 10.86 -4.10
N LEU A 210 -9.67 10.88 -2.92
CA LEU A 210 -10.23 10.38 -1.69
C LEU A 210 -10.09 11.46 -0.62
N GLU A 211 -11.19 11.88 -0.04
CA GLU A 211 -11.25 12.90 0.99
C GLU A 211 -12.21 12.46 2.11
N ASN A 212 -12.15 13.17 3.22
CA ASN A 212 -13.05 12.93 4.35
C ASN A 212 -14.51 13.12 3.96
N ASN A 213 -15.36 12.30 4.55
CA ASN A 213 -16.79 12.51 4.56
C ASN A 213 -17.26 12.63 6.02
N PRO A 214 -17.70 13.81 6.49
CA PRO A 214 -18.07 14.02 7.89
C PRO A 214 -19.29 13.21 8.33
N LEU A 215 -19.98 12.53 7.42
CA LEU A 215 -21.08 11.61 7.72
C LEU A 215 -20.63 10.14 7.77
N VAL A 216 -19.40 9.83 7.32
CA VAL A 216 -18.93 8.44 7.15
C VAL A 216 -17.65 8.16 7.91
N GLY A 217 -16.65 9.05 7.84
CA GLY A 217 -15.36 8.86 8.51
C GLY A 217 -14.37 9.97 8.20
N LEU A 218 -13.33 10.06 9.01
CA LEU A 218 -12.28 11.08 8.96
C LEU A 218 -10.90 10.45 8.74
N GLY A 219 -9.95 11.25 8.24
CA GLY A 219 -8.57 10.80 8.04
C GLY A 219 -8.46 9.67 7.01
N ALA A 220 -9.25 9.75 5.93
CA ALA A 220 -9.22 8.77 4.85
C ALA A 220 -7.96 8.94 4.02
N GLY A 221 -7.12 7.89 3.93
CA GLY A 221 -5.86 7.95 3.21
C GLY A 221 -5.08 6.65 3.28
N HIS A 222 -3.85 6.69 2.87
CA HIS A 222 -2.90 5.58 2.75
C HIS A 222 -3.58 4.33 2.17
N HIS A 223 -3.50 4.18 0.88
CA HIS A 223 -4.37 3.32 0.10
C HIS A 223 -3.60 2.36 -0.80
N SER A 224 -4.30 1.40 -1.30
CA SER A 224 -3.93 0.56 -2.45
C SER A 224 -5.11 0.42 -3.40
N VAL A 225 -4.87 -0.02 -4.63
CA VAL A 225 -5.91 -0.21 -5.64
C VAL A 225 -5.77 -1.57 -6.28
N LEU A 226 -6.88 -2.27 -6.45
CA LEU A 226 -6.94 -3.55 -7.15
C LEU A 226 -7.98 -3.49 -8.27
N LYS A 227 -7.58 -3.92 -9.48
CA LYS A 227 -8.53 -4.21 -10.55
C LYS A 227 -9.23 -5.55 -10.28
N LEU A 228 -10.56 -5.56 -10.32
CA LEU A 228 -11.34 -6.79 -10.09
C LEU A 228 -11.17 -7.80 -11.22
N PRO A 229 -11.02 -9.09 -10.90
CA PRO A 229 -10.88 -10.14 -11.92
C PRO A 229 -12.12 -10.21 -12.81
N GLY A 230 -11.89 -10.37 -14.12
CA GLY A 230 -12.96 -10.48 -15.11
C GLY A 230 -13.76 -9.18 -15.35
N SER A 231 -13.28 -8.03 -14.89
CA SER A 231 -13.99 -6.76 -14.93
C SER A 231 -13.04 -5.59 -15.25
N ASP A 232 -13.62 -4.44 -15.61
CA ASP A 232 -12.90 -3.15 -15.66
C ASP A 232 -13.09 -2.31 -14.40
N GLN A 233 -13.75 -2.86 -13.38
CA GLN A 233 -13.92 -2.19 -12.10
C GLN A 233 -12.66 -2.25 -11.25
N HIS A 234 -12.44 -1.20 -10.45
CA HIS A 234 -11.35 -1.11 -9.50
C HIS A 234 -11.90 -0.87 -8.11
N ILE A 235 -11.18 -1.38 -7.12
CA ILE A 235 -11.43 -1.15 -5.70
C ILE A 235 -10.26 -0.37 -5.15
N ILE A 236 -10.57 0.65 -4.35
CA ILE A 236 -9.60 1.32 -3.47
C ILE A 236 -9.76 0.74 -2.07
N CYS A 237 -8.64 0.25 -1.52
CA CYS A 237 -8.51 -0.18 -0.14
C CYS A 237 -7.74 0.92 0.61
N TYR A 238 -8.26 1.42 1.70
CA TYR A 238 -7.70 2.55 2.42
C TYR A 238 -8.04 2.47 3.91
N HIS A 239 -7.45 3.31 4.74
CA HIS A 239 -7.90 3.43 6.11
C HIS A 239 -8.68 4.72 6.34
N ARG A 240 -9.53 4.71 7.36
CA ARG A 240 -10.18 5.90 7.93
C ARG A 240 -10.40 5.72 9.44
N ARG A 241 -10.70 6.81 10.13
CA ARG A 241 -11.19 6.77 11.51
C ARG A 241 -12.71 6.84 11.51
N PRO A 242 -13.41 5.97 12.28
CA PRO A 242 -14.83 6.16 12.56
C PRO A 242 -15.10 7.52 13.23
N LEU A 243 -16.26 8.10 12.99
CA LEU A 243 -16.59 9.47 13.43
C LEU A 243 -16.52 9.68 14.94
N GLU A 244 -16.82 8.64 15.72
CA GLU A 244 -16.84 8.69 17.19
C GLU A 244 -15.46 8.48 17.83
N GLU A 245 -14.45 8.10 17.01
CA GLU A 245 -13.12 7.79 17.50
C GLU A 245 -12.23 9.03 17.55
N THR A 246 -11.61 9.23 18.71
CA THR A 246 -10.72 10.38 18.95
C THR A 246 -9.25 10.05 18.87
N SER A 247 -8.88 8.78 19.03
CA SER A 247 -7.48 8.35 18.91
C SER A 247 -7.06 8.28 17.44
N ALA A 248 -5.89 8.86 17.13
CA ALA A 248 -5.29 8.76 15.80
C ALA A 248 -5.01 7.31 15.38
N HIS A 249 -4.80 6.40 16.34
CA HIS A 249 -4.54 4.99 16.09
C HIS A 249 -5.80 4.14 15.86
N HIS A 250 -6.99 4.69 16.10
CA HIS A 250 -8.24 3.95 15.88
C HIS A 250 -8.67 4.00 14.41
N ARG A 251 -7.81 3.49 13.54
CA ARG A 251 -8.04 3.42 12.10
C ARG A 251 -8.58 2.05 11.70
N VAL A 252 -9.52 2.03 10.78
CA VAL A 252 -10.13 0.82 10.21
C VAL A 252 -9.85 0.75 8.72
N THR A 253 -9.61 -0.44 8.21
CA THR A 253 -9.50 -0.72 6.78
C THR A 253 -10.88 -0.69 6.14
N CYS A 254 -10.97 -0.02 5.00
CA CYS A 254 -12.20 0.15 4.22
C CYS A 254 -11.94 -0.17 2.75
N LEU A 255 -13.00 -0.59 2.07
CA LEU A 255 -13.02 -0.87 0.63
C LEU A 255 -14.16 -0.08 0.00
N ASP A 256 -13.88 0.68 -1.06
CA ASP A 256 -14.89 1.33 -1.89
C ASP A 256 -14.57 1.17 -3.38
N LEU A 257 -15.57 1.37 -4.24
CA LEU A 257 -15.35 1.34 -5.69
C LEU A 257 -14.60 2.60 -6.15
N MET A 258 -13.64 2.41 -7.05
CA MET A 258 -12.92 3.48 -7.72
C MET A 258 -13.27 3.47 -9.22
N HIS A 259 -13.65 4.62 -9.73
CA HIS A 259 -14.10 4.77 -11.11
C HIS A 259 -13.19 5.70 -11.90
N PHE A 260 -13.20 5.51 -13.22
CA PHE A 260 -12.48 6.35 -14.17
C PHE A 260 -13.48 7.01 -15.13
N ASP A 261 -13.14 8.20 -15.61
CA ASP A 261 -13.81 8.81 -16.74
C ASP A 261 -13.38 8.17 -18.08
N GLU A 262 -13.99 8.58 -19.18
CA GLU A 262 -13.65 8.09 -20.52
C GLU A 262 -12.18 8.35 -20.89
N GLY A 263 -11.59 9.44 -20.40
CA GLY A 263 -10.19 9.83 -20.59
C GLY A 263 -9.19 9.06 -19.72
N GLY A 264 -9.67 8.23 -18.78
CA GLY A 264 -8.85 7.46 -17.85
C GLY A 264 -8.39 8.24 -16.62
N LYS A 265 -9.03 9.38 -16.30
CA LYS A 265 -8.82 10.08 -15.03
C LYS A 265 -9.63 9.44 -13.92
N ILE A 266 -9.07 9.41 -12.73
CA ILE A 266 -9.77 8.88 -11.55
C ILE A 266 -10.86 9.88 -11.14
N LEU A 267 -12.08 9.38 -10.98
CA LEU A 267 -13.20 10.16 -10.43
C LEU A 267 -13.12 10.19 -8.89
N PRO A 268 -13.66 11.24 -8.24
CA PRO A 268 -13.71 11.27 -6.78
C PRO A 268 -14.37 10.03 -6.19
N VAL A 269 -13.69 9.38 -5.25
CA VAL A 269 -14.16 8.19 -4.55
C VAL A 269 -15.21 8.60 -3.52
N GLN A 270 -16.31 7.88 -3.50
CA GLN A 270 -17.34 8.06 -2.48
C GLN A 270 -17.12 7.11 -1.32
N LEU A 271 -16.83 7.66 -0.14
CA LEU A 271 -16.77 6.87 1.08
C LEU A 271 -18.16 6.35 1.41
N THR A 272 -18.28 5.06 1.69
CA THR A 272 -19.53 4.42 2.09
C THR A 272 -19.42 3.77 3.47
N HIS A 273 -20.56 3.46 4.09
CA HIS A 273 -20.62 2.59 5.27
C HIS A 273 -20.65 1.12 4.87
N GLU A 274 -21.23 0.82 3.71
CA GLU A 274 -21.49 -0.52 3.21
C GLU A 274 -20.24 -1.18 2.63
N GLY A 275 -19.31 -0.38 2.08
CA GLY A 275 -18.13 -0.89 1.36
C GLY A 275 -18.50 -1.40 -0.04
N VAL A 276 -17.84 -2.47 -0.47
CA VAL A 276 -18.03 -3.09 -1.79
C VAL A 276 -18.94 -4.31 -1.72
N PRO A 277 -19.70 -4.61 -2.79
CA PRO A 277 -20.46 -5.86 -2.87
C PRO A 277 -19.51 -7.06 -2.95
N ALA A 278 -20.05 -8.26 -2.65
CA ALA A 278 -19.32 -9.49 -2.82
C ALA A 278 -18.90 -9.68 -4.28
N TRP A 279 -17.63 -10.04 -4.48
CA TRP A 279 -17.05 -10.32 -5.80
C TRP A 279 -16.12 -11.52 -5.69
N SER A 280 -16.40 -12.59 -6.45
CA SER A 280 -15.59 -13.81 -6.42
C SER A 280 -14.16 -13.55 -6.89
N ALA A 281 -13.18 -14.03 -6.14
CA ALA A 281 -11.77 -13.99 -6.50
C ALA A 281 -11.43 -14.88 -7.70
N THR A 282 -12.22 -15.93 -7.93
CA THR A 282 -12.18 -16.78 -9.12
C THR A 282 -13.40 -16.47 -9.97
N PRO A 283 -13.24 -15.97 -11.22
CA PRO A 283 -14.38 -15.86 -12.13
C PRO A 283 -15.04 -17.23 -12.27
N ASP A 284 -16.37 -17.27 -12.27
CA ASP A 284 -17.09 -18.48 -12.60
C ASP A 284 -16.55 -19.00 -13.94
N ALA A 285 -16.19 -20.27 -14.00
CA ALA A 285 -15.85 -20.90 -15.28
C ALA A 285 -17.07 -20.67 -16.18
N ALA A 286 -16.88 -19.88 -17.23
CA ALA A 286 -17.94 -19.62 -18.19
C ALA A 286 -18.47 -20.99 -18.67
N GLU A 287 -19.77 -21.26 -18.39
CA GLU A 287 -20.48 -22.42 -18.88
C GLU A 287 -20.50 -22.46 -20.43
#